data_7bfaad544ee1f9e7608aa3501ffeee94
#
_entry.id   7bfaad544ee1f9e7608aa3501ffeee94
#
_cell.length_a   1.000
_cell.length_b   1.000
_cell.length_c   1.000
_cell.angle_alpha   90.00
_cell.angle_beta   90.00
_cell.angle_gamma   90.00
#
_symmetry.space_group_name_H-M   'P 1'
#
loop_
_entity.id
_entity.type
_entity.pdbx_description
1 polymer ?
#
loop_
_entity_poly.entity_id
_entity_poly.type
_entity_poly.pdbx_seq_one_letter_code
_entity_poly.pdbx_strand_id
1 'polypeptide(L)'
;MRIRHRRLAAAAALTAATSLALAGCGADNSTDSPATSQTTTAGSSPAALAGDLSPDETEVDDPSNGPADSSPKTADSDEASTGRAELVVSEIRMGDFQGKDRVVFELEGAGTPSYSVDYVDTPAQQGSGFPVEVPGDSFLQVMLGGQILPTETDMTEVPVGVITGDPAAGVAGVAFAGQFEGMAQSVIGLDGTDRDFSAFLLQNPTRLVVDIER
;
A
#
# COMPACT_ATOMS: atom_id res chain seq x y z
N MET A 1 -38.43 -16.00 -36.33
CA MET A 1 -37.34 -16.80 -36.88
C MET A 1 -36.63 -17.44 -35.69
N ARG A 2 -36.78 -18.77 -35.53
CA ARG A 2 -36.31 -19.54 -34.39
C ARG A 2 -34.92 -20.10 -34.72
N ILE A 3 -33.89 -19.85 -33.92
CA ILE A 3 -32.60 -20.55 -34.04
C ILE A 3 -32.22 -21.17 -32.69
N ARG A 4 -31.91 -22.42 -32.80
CA ARG A 4 -31.80 -23.51 -31.85
C ARG A 4 -30.52 -23.44 -30.97
N HIS A 5 -30.72 -23.86 -29.73
CA HIS A 5 -29.66 -24.28 -28.82
C HIS A 5 -28.78 -25.40 -29.40
N ARG A 6 -27.47 -25.30 -29.17
CA ARG A 6 -26.59 -26.46 -29.15
C ARG A 6 -25.82 -26.47 -27.84
N ARG A 7 -26.23 -27.43 -27.03
CA ARG A 7 -25.45 -27.91 -25.88
C ARG A 7 -24.35 -28.86 -26.41
N LEU A 8 -23.12 -28.66 -25.95
CA LEU A 8 -22.09 -29.68 -26.02
C LEU A 8 -21.55 -29.89 -24.63
N ALA A 9 -21.71 -31.12 -24.17
CA ALA A 9 -21.18 -31.66 -22.93
C ALA A 9 -19.95 -32.54 -23.25
N ALA A 10 -19.24 -32.88 -22.22
CA ALA A 10 -18.17 -33.88 -22.07
C ALA A 10 -16.74 -33.25 -22.03
N ALA A 11 -15.78 -33.74 -21.22
CA ALA A 11 -15.70 -34.93 -20.37
C ALA A 11 -14.63 -34.68 -19.32
N ALA A 12 -14.77 -35.39 -18.21
CA ALA A 12 -13.83 -35.54 -17.12
C ALA A 12 -12.58 -36.34 -17.54
N ALA A 13 -11.41 -35.99 -16.98
CA ALA A 13 -10.29 -36.90 -16.88
C ALA A 13 -9.62 -36.75 -15.51
N LEU A 14 -9.79 -37.80 -14.75
CA LEU A 14 -9.14 -38.12 -13.48
C LEU A 14 -7.75 -38.69 -13.79
N THR A 15 -6.68 -38.24 -13.14
CA THR A 15 -5.47 -39.08 -12.99
C THR A 15 -4.82 -38.85 -11.62
N ALA A 16 -4.45 -39.97 -11.05
CA ALA A 16 -4.10 -40.25 -9.69
C ALA A 16 -2.64 -39.89 -9.31
N ALA A 17 -2.49 -39.66 -8.02
CA ALA A 17 -1.42 -39.95 -7.06
C ALA A 17 -0.07 -40.51 -7.53
N THR A 18 1.01 -39.93 -7.00
CA THR A 18 2.16 -40.71 -6.50
C THR A 18 2.84 -39.98 -5.34
N SER A 19 2.76 -40.59 -4.18
CA SER A 19 3.49 -40.32 -2.96
C SER A 19 4.90 -40.90 -3.05
N LEU A 20 5.95 -40.15 -2.67
CA LEU A 20 7.25 -40.72 -2.35
C LEU A 20 7.73 -40.15 -1.00
N ALA A 21 7.71 -41.06 -0.02
CA ALA A 21 8.35 -40.86 1.28
C ALA A 21 9.81 -41.30 1.17
N LEU A 22 10.74 -40.51 1.66
CA LEU A 22 12.09 -40.96 2.02
C LEU A 22 12.36 -40.57 3.46
N ALA A 23 12.39 -41.58 4.30
CA ALA A 23 12.97 -41.55 5.63
C ALA A 23 14.49 -41.77 5.51
N GLY A 24 15.27 -40.97 6.24
CA GLY A 24 16.70 -41.17 6.41
C GLY A 24 17.09 -40.82 7.84
N CYS A 25 17.20 -41.86 8.67
CA CYS A 25 17.87 -41.86 9.96
C CYS A 25 19.39 -41.83 9.80
N GLY A 26 20.08 -41.11 10.66
CA GLY A 26 21.53 -41.22 10.84
C GLY A 26 21.92 -40.62 12.17
N ALA A 27 22.38 -41.48 13.06
CA ALA A 27 22.63 -41.30 14.49
C ALA A 27 24.08 -40.85 14.81
N ASP A 28 24.19 -40.23 16.02
CA ASP A 28 25.30 -40.30 16.99
C ASP A 28 26.67 -39.68 16.65
N ASN A 29 27.16 -38.78 17.45
CA ASN A 29 28.05 -39.11 18.53
C ASN A 29 28.37 -37.93 19.47
N SER A 30 28.53 -38.31 20.72
CA SER A 30 28.69 -37.57 21.96
C SER A 30 30.02 -36.88 22.14
N THR A 31 30.03 -36.04 23.18
CA THR A 31 31.08 -35.69 24.18
C THR A 31 31.80 -34.37 23.93
N ASP A 32 31.66 -33.33 24.73
CA ASP A 32 32.14 -33.08 26.07
C ASP A 32 31.81 -31.64 26.51
N SER A 33 31.39 -31.45 27.75
CA SER A 33 31.30 -30.14 28.43
C SER A 33 32.61 -29.90 29.19
N PRO A 34 33.02 -28.66 29.63
CA PRO A 34 32.21 -27.83 30.52
C PRO A 34 32.38 -26.29 30.46
N ALA A 35 31.36 -25.66 31.04
CA ALA A 35 31.39 -24.48 31.91
C ALA A 35 31.45 -23.04 31.37
N THR A 36 30.38 -22.35 31.75
CA THR A 36 30.30 -20.97 32.31
C THR A 36 30.34 -19.77 31.36
N SER A 37 29.19 -19.20 31.11
CA SER A 37 28.83 -17.84 31.52
C SER A 37 27.41 -17.47 31.05
N GLN A 38 26.63 -16.99 31.97
CA GLN A 38 25.29 -16.46 31.79
C GLN A 38 25.31 -15.22 30.93
N THR A 39 24.47 -15.19 29.91
CA THR A 39 23.94 -13.94 29.36
C THR A 39 22.51 -14.22 28.92
N THR A 40 21.60 -13.56 29.57
CA THR A 40 20.19 -13.50 29.28
C THR A 40 19.94 -13.11 27.82
N THR A 41 19.42 -14.03 27.05
CA THR A 41 18.91 -13.69 25.70
C THR A 41 17.39 -13.71 25.72
N ALA A 42 16.84 -12.53 25.62
CA ALA A 42 15.44 -12.29 25.43
C ALA A 42 14.94 -13.03 24.19
N GLY A 43 13.77 -13.64 24.32
CA GLY A 43 13.12 -14.36 23.24
C GLY A 43 12.77 -13.43 22.07
N SER A 44 13.23 -13.79 20.90
CA SER A 44 12.80 -13.18 19.67
C SER A 44 11.44 -13.77 19.28
N SER A 45 10.42 -13.00 19.55
CA SER A 45 9.11 -13.15 18.91
C SER A 45 9.23 -12.71 17.44
N PRO A 46 8.60 -13.37 16.47
CA PRO A 46 8.58 -12.85 15.11
C PRO A 46 7.77 -11.57 15.13
N ALA A 47 8.45 -10.45 14.94
CA ALA A 47 7.81 -9.15 14.79
C ALA A 47 6.93 -9.18 13.53
N ALA A 48 5.64 -9.00 13.73
CA ALA A 48 4.77 -8.50 12.71
C ALA A 48 5.38 -7.19 12.18
N LEU A 49 5.40 -7.01 10.87
CA LEU A 49 5.82 -5.77 10.21
C LEU A 49 4.79 -4.66 10.50
N ALA A 50 4.78 -4.17 11.74
CA ALA A 50 4.30 -2.85 12.04
C ALA A 50 5.47 -1.92 11.74
N GLY A 51 5.43 -1.23 10.62
CA GLY A 51 6.41 -0.21 10.30
C GLY A 51 6.33 0.88 11.36
N ASP A 52 7.37 0.93 12.19
CA ASP A 52 7.57 2.00 13.16
C ASP A 52 7.79 3.30 12.36
N LEU A 53 6.79 4.18 12.40
CA LEU A 53 6.92 5.52 11.87
C LEU A 53 7.80 6.30 12.85
N SER A 54 9.11 6.37 12.55
CA SER A 54 10.08 7.05 13.39
C SER A 54 9.67 8.50 13.71
N PRO A 55 9.79 8.94 14.96
CA PRO A 55 9.42 10.30 15.37
C PRO A 55 10.39 11.41 14.92
N ASP A 56 11.38 11.10 14.07
CA ASP A 56 12.43 12.03 13.64
C ASP A 56 12.13 12.68 12.26
N GLU A 57 10.87 12.62 11.81
CA GLU A 57 10.47 13.35 10.61
C GLU A 57 10.09 14.77 11.02
N THR A 58 10.99 15.72 10.76
CA THR A 58 10.70 17.15 10.90
C THR A 58 9.57 17.48 9.92
N GLU A 59 8.35 17.69 10.44
CA GLU A 59 7.27 18.26 9.65
C GLU A 59 7.76 19.62 9.14
N VAL A 60 8.08 19.70 7.86
CA VAL A 60 8.18 20.98 7.19
C VAL A 60 6.76 21.46 7.06
N ASP A 61 6.50 22.62 7.64
CA ASP A 61 5.23 23.33 7.51
C ASP A 61 5.03 23.60 6.01
N ASP A 62 4.41 22.65 5.31
CA ASP A 62 4.07 22.78 3.89
C ASP A 62 2.84 23.70 3.81
N PRO A 63 2.95 24.89 3.19
CA PRO A 63 1.82 25.78 3.04
C PRO A 63 0.68 25.20 2.18
N SER A 64 0.89 24.09 1.48
CA SER A 64 -0.15 23.33 0.79
C SER A 64 -0.97 22.46 1.74
N ASN A 65 -0.49 22.24 2.98
CA ASN A 65 -1.19 21.48 4.00
C ASN A 65 -2.25 22.39 4.67
N GLY A 66 -3.41 22.48 4.05
CA GLY A 66 -4.58 23.14 4.66
C GLY A 66 -4.98 22.48 5.98
N PRO A 67 -5.86 23.14 6.77
CA PRO A 67 -6.36 22.54 8.01
C PRO A 67 -7.01 21.19 7.72
N ALA A 68 -6.96 20.27 8.70
CA ALA A 68 -7.68 19.01 8.59
C ALA A 68 -9.18 19.31 8.52
N ASP A 69 -9.80 18.91 7.43
CA ASP A 69 -11.24 18.94 7.19
C ASP A 69 -11.57 17.89 6.10
N SER A 70 -12.84 17.70 5.79
CA SER A 70 -13.29 16.73 4.79
C SER A 70 -13.26 17.26 3.35
N SER A 71 -12.74 18.47 3.11
CA SER A 71 -12.63 19.03 1.75
C SER A 71 -11.50 18.38 0.95
N PRO A 72 -11.58 18.36 -0.39
CA PRO A 72 -10.50 17.87 -1.23
C PRO A 72 -9.16 18.58 -0.97
N LYS A 73 -8.07 17.83 -0.94
CA LYS A 73 -6.70 18.35 -0.84
C LYS A 73 -5.99 18.14 -2.16
N THR A 74 -5.41 19.18 -2.70
CA THR A 74 -4.70 19.14 -3.98
C THR A 74 -3.41 19.94 -3.92
N ALA A 75 -2.40 19.47 -4.62
CA ALA A 75 -1.22 20.26 -4.95
C ALA A 75 -0.77 19.96 -6.38
N ASP A 76 -0.36 20.99 -7.08
CA ASP A 76 0.25 20.87 -8.40
C ASP A 76 1.72 20.48 -8.27
N SER A 77 2.24 19.77 -9.26
CA SER A 77 3.67 19.50 -9.33
C SER A 77 4.45 20.78 -9.58
N ASP A 78 5.60 20.93 -8.93
CA ASP A 78 6.51 22.03 -9.19
C ASP A 78 7.40 21.75 -10.43
N GLU A 79 6.77 21.45 -11.57
CA GLU A 79 7.48 21.16 -12.84
C GLU A 79 8.37 22.31 -13.30
N ALA A 80 8.03 23.54 -12.92
CA ALA A 80 8.79 24.72 -13.34
C ALA A 80 10.16 24.81 -12.66
N SER A 81 10.30 24.28 -11.44
CA SER A 81 11.56 24.31 -10.68
C SER A 81 12.36 23.01 -10.73
N THR A 82 11.73 21.87 -10.91
CA THR A 82 12.37 20.55 -10.83
C THR A 82 12.37 19.75 -12.13
N GLY A 83 11.67 20.21 -13.16
CA GLY A 83 11.44 19.46 -14.39
C GLY A 83 10.29 18.46 -14.24
N ARG A 84 10.04 17.68 -15.30
CA ARG A 84 9.00 16.66 -15.28
C ARG A 84 9.31 15.63 -14.20
N ALA A 85 8.33 15.32 -13.36
CA ALA A 85 8.47 14.25 -12.39
C ALA A 85 8.49 12.89 -13.09
N GLU A 86 9.38 12.01 -12.63
CA GLU A 86 9.55 10.63 -13.10
C GLU A 86 9.58 9.73 -11.86
N LEU A 87 8.39 9.39 -11.37
CA LEU A 87 8.18 8.75 -10.08
C LEU A 87 7.46 7.41 -10.22
N VAL A 88 7.65 6.55 -9.24
CA VAL A 88 6.92 5.29 -9.07
C VAL A 88 6.52 5.18 -7.59
N VAL A 89 5.30 4.76 -7.31
CA VAL A 89 4.88 4.43 -5.94
C VAL A 89 5.57 3.15 -5.53
N SER A 90 6.58 3.24 -4.67
CA SER A 90 7.44 2.11 -4.27
C SER A 90 6.92 1.39 -3.04
N GLU A 91 6.27 2.10 -2.12
CA GLU A 91 5.72 1.53 -0.90
C GLU A 91 4.47 2.27 -0.43
N ILE A 92 3.55 1.55 0.22
CA ILE A 92 2.39 2.13 0.91
C ILE A 92 2.40 1.57 2.33
N ARG A 93 2.39 2.47 3.32
CA ARG A 93 2.39 2.13 4.75
C ARG A 93 1.21 2.76 5.44
N MET A 94 0.71 2.07 6.48
CA MET A 94 -0.35 2.56 7.36
C MET A 94 0.12 2.47 8.79
N GLY A 95 -0.28 3.42 9.64
CA GLY A 95 0.07 3.39 11.05
C GLY A 95 -0.65 4.45 11.87
N ASP A 96 -0.34 4.48 13.16
CA ASP A 96 -0.73 5.54 14.09
C ASP A 96 0.36 6.60 14.14
N PHE A 97 -0.03 7.85 14.08
CA PHE A 97 0.87 8.97 14.29
C PHE A 97 0.17 10.06 15.10
N GLN A 98 0.61 10.31 16.32
CA GLN A 98 0.10 11.34 17.21
C GLN A 98 -1.43 11.28 17.43
N GLY A 99 -2.00 10.07 17.43
CA GLY A 99 -3.44 9.86 17.63
C GLY A 99 -4.29 9.98 16.36
N LYS A 100 -3.68 10.16 15.21
CA LYS A 100 -4.29 10.11 13.89
C LYS A 100 -3.98 8.78 13.21
N ASP A 101 -4.79 8.42 12.24
CA ASP A 101 -4.46 7.35 11.30
C ASP A 101 -3.65 7.96 10.15
N ARG A 102 -2.45 7.45 9.91
CA ARG A 102 -1.54 7.94 8.86
C ARG A 102 -1.37 6.91 7.76
N VAL A 103 -1.55 7.34 6.52
CA VAL A 103 -1.19 6.58 5.33
C VAL A 103 -0.06 7.30 4.60
N VAL A 104 1.00 6.58 4.28
CA VAL A 104 2.19 7.11 3.60
C VAL A 104 2.36 6.41 2.27
N PHE A 105 2.45 7.18 1.20
CA PHE A 105 2.81 6.72 -0.14
C PHE A 105 4.25 7.16 -0.41
N GLU A 106 5.19 6.23 -0.38
CA GLU A 106 6.58 6.50 -0.71
C GLU A 106 6.79 6.45 -2.22
N LEU A 107 7.51 7.43 -2.75
CA LEU A 107 7.78 7.56 -4.17
C LEU A 107 9.27 7.50 -4.42
N GLU A 108 9.67 6.57 -5.30
CA GLU A 108 11.02 6.47 -5.83
C GLU A 108 11.11 7.22 -7.14
N GLY A 109 12.24 7.90 -7.39
CA GLY A 109 12.50 8.64 -8.62
C GLY A 109 12.85 10.09 -8.39
N ALA A 110 12.61 10.94 -9.39
CA ALA A 110 12.98 12.34 -9.40
C ALA A 110 11.77 13.26 -9.61
N GLY A 111 11.85 14.47 -9.05
CA GLY A 111 10.80 15.49 -9.19
C GLY A 111 9.81 15.52 -8.02
N THR A 112 8.81 16.38 -8.15
CA THR A 112 7.75 16.56 -7.18
C THR A 112 6.43 16.11 -7.78
N PRO A 113 5.68 15.18 -7.17
CA PRO A 113 4.38 14.75 -7.66
C PRO A 113 3.35 15.88 -7.53
N SER A 114 2.37 15.92 -8.45
CA SER A 114 1.08 16.49 -8.12
C SER A 114 0.25 15.48 -7.35
N TYR A 115 -0.73 15.93 -6.57
CA TYR A 115 -1.67 15.04 -5.95
C TYR A 115 -3.08 15.62 -5.85
N SER A 116 -4.07 14.74 -5.77
CA SER A 116 -5.40 15.05 -5.23
C SER A 116 -5.85 13.93 -4.28
N VAL A 117 -6.48 14.33 -3.19
CA VAL A 117 -7.09 13.44 -2.21
C VAL A 117 -8.50 13.95 -1.94
N ASP A 118 -9.50 13.13 -2.21
CA ASP A 118 -10.91 13.49 -2.03
C ASP A 118 -11.77 12.26 -1.73
N TYR A 119 -12.93 12.50 -1.09
CA TYR A 119 -13.92 11.44 -0.84
C TYR A 119 -14.67 11.08 -2.12
N VAL A 120 -14.92 9.79 -2.30
CA VAL A 120 -15.69 9.26 -3.42
C VAL A 120 -16.74 8.25 -2.91
N ASP A 121 -17.95 8.33 -3.45
CA ASP A 121 -19.03 7.40 -3.05
C ASP A 121 -18.79 5.97 -3.54
N THR A 122 -18.18 5.83 -4.72
CA THR A 122 -17.95 4.54 -5.37
C THR A 122 -16.58 4.53 -6.05
N PRO A 123 -15.58 3.87 -5.44
CA PRO A 123 -14.26 3.79 -6.03
C PRO A 123 -14.27 3.04 -7.37
N ALA A 124 -13.72 3.66 -8.40
CA ALA A 124 -13.58 3.06 -9.72
C ALA A 124 -12.21 3.36 -10.32
N GLN A 125 -11.66 2.40 -11.04
CA GLN A 125 -10.38 2.55 -11.73
C GLN A 125 -10.46 3.65 -12.79
N GLN A 126 -9.46 4.51 -12.81
CA GLN A 126 -9.25 5.45 -13.89
C GLN A 126 -9.07 4.69 -15.22
N GLY A 127 -9.66 5.19 -16.28
CA GLY A 127 -9.58 4.61 -17.61
C GLY A 127 -10.60 3.48 -17.86
N SER A 128 -10.60 2.40 -17.07
CA SER A 128 -11.50 1.26 -17.27
C SER A 128 -12.88 1.45 -16.67
N GLY A 129 -13.00 2.21 -15.59
CA GLY A 129 -14.23 2.37 -14.81
C GLY A 129 -14.61 1.12 -13.99
N PHE A 130 -13.75 0.12 -13.91
CA PHE A 130 -14.03 -1.06 -13.08
C PHE A 130 -13.98 -0.68 -11.60
N PRO A 131 -14.83 -1.31 -10.75
CA PRO A 131 -14.78 -1.08 -9.30
C PRO A 131 -13.39 -1.35 -8.72
N VAL A 132 -12.96 -0.52 -7.78
CA VAL A 132 -11.80 -0.77 -6.93
C VAL A 132 -12.30 -1.35 -5.62
N GLU A 133 -12.03 -2.63 -5.40
CA GLU A 133 -12.43 -3.32 -4.18
C GLU A 133 -11.45 -2.96 -3.06
N VAL A 134 -11.96 -2.37 -1.99
CA VAL A 134 -11.22 -2.01 -0.77
C VAL A 134 -12.15 -2.16 0.42
N PRO A 135 -11.70 -2.71 1.57
CA PRO A 135 -12.52 -2.76 2.76
C PRO A 135 -12.77 -1.36 3.33
N GLY A 136 -13.93 -1.15 3.96
CA GLY A 136 -14.34 0.11 4.59
C GLY A 136 -15.75 0.53 4.21
N ASP A 137 -16.24 1.57 4.87
CA ASP A 137 -17.58 2.13 4.67
C ASP A 137 -17.52 3.49 3.96
N SER A 138 -16.37 4.18 4.03
CA SER A 138 -16.08 5.48 3.42
C SER A 138 -14.75 5.42 2.69
N PHE A 139 -14.61 6.16 1.59
CA PHE A 139 -13.50 5.98 0.66
C PHE A 139 -12.82 7.30 0.29
N LEU A 140 -11.53 7.42 0.64
CA LEU A 140 -10.67 8.50 0.17
C LEU A 140 -9.90 8.04 -1.06
N GLN A 141 -10.14 8.67 -2.20
CA GLN A 141 -9.37 8.45 -3.42
C GLN A 141 -8.11 9.33 -3.40
N VAL A 142 -6.99 8.71 -3.68
CA VAL A 142 -5.68 9.37 -3.80
C VAL A 142 -5.19 9.22 -5.23
N MET A 143 -4.91 10.36 -5.86
CA MET A 143 -4.31 10.42 -7.19
C MET A 143 -2.94 11.08 -7.10
N LEU A 144 -1.91 10.44 -7.67
CA LEU A 144 -0.53 10.91 -7.68
C LEU A 144 -0.04 11.08 -9.11
N GLY A 145 0.23 12.31 -9.52
CA GLY A 145 0.76 12.61 -10.85
C GLY A 145 2.29 12.53 -10.94
N GLY A 146 2.79 12.58 -12.17
CA GLY A 146 4.22 12.48 -12.45
C GLY A 146 4.76 11.06 -12.44
N GLN A 147 3.89 10.08 -12.65
CA GLN A 147 4.26 8.66 -12.68
C GLN A 147 4.83 8.25 -14.04
N ILE A 148 5.82 7.37 -14.02
CA ILE A 148 6.33 6.66 -15.20
C ILE A 148 6.05 5.17 -15.08
N LEU A 149 5.97 4.49 -16.21
CA LEU A 149 5.72 3.05 -16.20
C LEU A 149 6.91 2.29 -15.61
N PRO A 150 6.70 1.28 -14.73
CA PRO A 150 7.77 0.47 -14.16
C PRO A 150 8.63 -0.23 -15.23
N THR A 151 8.07 -0.44 -16.43
CA THR A 151 8.79 -1.03 -17.57
C THR A 151 9.78 -0.07 -18.24
N GLU A 152 9.75 1.21 -17.92
CA GLU A 152 10.62 2.26 -18.44
C GLU A 152 11.76 2.62 -17.49
N THR A 153 11.85 1.94 -16.34
CA THR A 153 12.79 2.22 -15.26
C THR A 153 13.20 0.93 -14.55
N ASP A 154 14.27 0.99 -13.74
CA ASP A 154 14.67 -0.09 -12.84
C ASP A 154 13.98 -0.01 -11.46
N MET A 155 13.14 1.01 -11.23
CA MET A 155 12.38 1.18 -9.98
C MET A 155 11.28 0.13 -9.84
N THR A 156 10.96 -0.22 -8.60
CA THR A 156 9.95 -1.23 -8.30
C THR A 156 8.66 -0.57 -7.82
N GLU A 157 7.58 -0.77 -8.55
CA GLU A 157 6.24 -0.33 -8.15
C GLU A 157 5.62 -1.30 -7.13
N VAL A 158 4.89 -0.75 -6.16
CA VAL A 158 4.05 -1.55 -5.27
C VAL A 158 3.03 -2.36 -6.08
N PRO A 159 2.80 -3.65 -5.74
CA PRO A 159 1.87 -4.47 -6.49
C PRO A 159 0.44 -3.94 -6.45
N VAL A 160 -0.26 -3.99 -7.58
CA VAL A 160 -1.71 -3.73 -7.62
C VAL A 160 -2.43 -4.72 -6.70
N GLY A 161 -3.28 -4.20 -5.82
CA GLY A 161 -4.02 -5.00 -4.84
C GLY A 161 -4.35 -4.24 -3.58
N VAL A 162 -4.81 -4.97 -2.58
CA VAL A 162 -5.24 -4.42 -1.29
C VAL A 162 -4.22 -4.73 -0.21
N ILE A 163 -3.81 -3.70 0.52
CA ILE A 163 -3.04 -3.80 1.74
C ILE A 163 -4.06 -3.64 2.88
N THR A 164 -4.23 -4.69 3.67
CA THR A 164 -5.20 -4.68 4.78
C THR A 164 -4.63 -3.87 5.95
N GLY A 165 -5.44 -2.98 6.50
CA GLY A 165 -5.13 -2.19 7.69
C GLY A 165 -5.16 -3.01 8.98
N ASP A 166 -4.71 -2.39 10.07
CA ASP A 166 -4.92 -2.93 11.41
C ASP A 166 -6.40 -2.70 11.80
N PRO A 167 -7.15 -3.74 12.19
CA PRO A 167 -8.53 -3.58 12.64
C PRO A 167 -8.71 -2.66 13.87
N ALA A 168 -7.64 -2.37 14.61
CA ALA A 168 -7.65 -1.42 15.72
C ALA A 168 -7.46 0.04 15.28
N ALA A 169 -7.04 0.26 14.05
CA ALA A 169 -6.95 1.56 13.41
C ALA A 169 -8.22 1.83 12.59
N GLY A 170 -8.57 3.09 12.40
CA GLY A 170 -9.76 3.43 11.62
C GLY A 170 -9.59 3.32 10.09
N VAL A 171 -8.39 2.95 9.61
CA VAL A 171 -8.13 2.61 8.21
C VAL A 171 -8.30 1.11 8.04
N ALA A 172 -9.36 0.70 7.33
CA ALA A 172 -9.65 -0.70 7.04
C ALA A 172 -8.66 -1.32 6.03
N GLY A 173 -8.16 -0.51 5.11
CA GLY A 173 -7.15 -0.91 4.14
C GLY A 173 -6.90 0.13 3.08
N VAL A 174 -5.88 -0.11 2.26
CA VAL A 174 -5.56 0.71 1.09
C VAL A 174 -5.48 -0.17 -0.14
N ALA A 175 -6.24 0.15 -1.18
CA ALA A 175 -6.12 -0.47 -2.48
C ALA A 175 -5.22 0.37 -3.38
N PHE A 176 -4.16 -0.21 -3.93
CA PHE A 176 -3.42 0.36 -5.05
C PHE A 176 -4.03 -0.16 -6.35
N ALA A 177 -4.60 0.73 -7.15
CA ALA A 177 -5.29 0.38 -8.39
C ALA A 177 -4.36 0.41 -9.63
N GLY A 178 -3.07 0.74 -9.41
CA GLY A 178 -2.08 0.88 -10.47
C GLY A 178 -2.03 2.29 -11.05
N GLN A 179 -1.36 2.42 -12.19
CA GLN A 179 -1.22 3.70 -12.85
C GLN A 179 -1.82 3.71 -14.25
N PHE A 180 -2.29 4.88 -14.65
CA PHE A 180 -2.85 5.14 -15.98
C PHE A 180 -2.55 6.60 -16.40
N GLU A 181 -2.03 6.81 -17.60
CA GLU A 181 -1.71 8.14 -18.16
C GLU A 181 -0.87 9.05 -17.25
N GLY A 182 0.13 8.48 -16.58
CA GLY A 182 1.03 9.23 -15.69
C GLY A 182 0.43 9.56 -14.32
N MET A 183 -0.68 8.94 -13.95
CA MET A 183 -1.34 9.06 -12.66
C MET A 183 -1.39 7.71 -11.96
N ALA A 184 -0.87 7.59 -10.74
CA ALA A 184 -1.12 6.45 -9.87
C ALA A 184 -2.38 6.67 -9.05
N GLN A 185 -3.22 5.64 -8.96
CA GLN A 185 -4.48 5.68 -8.22
C GLN A 185 -4.43 4.73 -7.02
N SER A 186 -4.83 5.24 -5.87
CA SER A 186 -5.09 4.45 -4.68
C SER A 186 -6.44 4.83 -4.05
N VAL A 187 -6.98 3.94 -3.23
CA VAL A 187 -8.18 4.20 -2.44
C VAL A 187 -7.92 3.77 -1.01
N ILE A 188 -8.09 4.69 -0.07
CA ILE A 188 -8.03 4.41 1.37
C ILE A 188 -9.46 4.14 1.82
N GLY A 189 -9.72 2.94 2.34
CA GLY A 189 -11.00 2.58 2.94
C GLY A 189 -10.98 2.83 4.44
N LEU A 190 -12.00 3.49 4.93
CA LEU A 190 -12.15 3.89 6.33
C LEU A 190 -13.35 3.18 6.95
N ASP A 191 -13.23 2.79 8.21
CA ASP A 191 -14.36 2.31 8.97
C ASP A 191 -15.26 3.49 9.38
N GLY A 192 -16.56 3.36 9.15
CA GLY A 192 -17.58 4.36 9.53
C GLY A 192 -17.77 5.46 8.48
N THR A 193 -17.89 6.71 8.92
CA THR A 193 -18.19 7.85 8.06
C THR A 193 -16.94 8.63 7.66
N ASP A 194 -17.11 9.58 6.75
CA ASP A 194 -16.08 10.53 6.37
C ASP A 194 -15.51 11.25 7.60
N ARG A 195 -14.20 11.38 7.64
CA ARG A 195 -13.44 12.05 8.71
C ARG A 195 -12.62 13.18 8.13
N ASP A 196 -12.31 14.16 8.97
CA ASP A 196 -11.40 15.23 8.60
C ASP A 196 -10.01 14.65 8.31
N PHE A 197 -9.35 15.16 7.30
CA PHE A 197 -8.01 14.72 6.91
C PHE A 197 -7.15 15.88 6.42
N SER A 198 -5.86 15.68 6.43
CA SER A 198 -4.87 16.54 5.77
C SER A 198 -3.99 15.69 4.85
N ALA A 199 -3.43 16.32 3.81
CA ALA A 199 -2.52 15.67 2.89
C ALA A 199 -1.36 16.61 2.55
N PHE A 200 -0.13 16.11 2.61
CA PHE A 200 1.07 16.91 2.39
C PHE A 200 2.23 16.07 1.88
N LEU A 201 3.20 16.72 1.25
CA LEU A 201 4.40 16.08 0.74
C LEU A 201 5.56 16.21 1.74
N LEU A 202 6.29 15.12 1.90
CA LEU A 202 7.61 15.11 2.56
C LEU A 202 8.68 14.77 1.53
N GLN A 203 9.89 15.27 1.76
CA GLN A 203 11.04 15.04 0.90
C GLN A 203 12.12 14.22 1.61
N ASN A 204 12.96 13.53 0.82
CA ASN A 204 14.14 12.78 1.31
C ASN A 204 13.82 11.54 2.19
N PRO A 205 13.09 10.51 1.70
CA PRO A 205 12.55 10.31 0.36
C PRO A 205 11.26 11.08 0.11
N THR A 206 10.88 11.21 -1.17
CA THR A 206 9.61 11.85 -1.55
C THR A 206 8.43 10.98 -1.12
N ARG A 207 7.47 11.57 -0.38
CA ARG A 207 6.30 10.88 0.16
C ARG A 207 5.08 11.78 0.13
N LEU A 208 3.94 11.21 -0.24
CA LEU A 208 2.65 11.80 0.12
C LEU A 208 2.21 11.20 1.46
N VAL A 209 1.88 12.04 2.41
CA VAL A 209 1.31 11.66 3.70
C VAL A 209 -0.14 12.10 3.74
N VAL A 210 -1.02 11.19 4.18
CA VAL A 210 -2.43 11.47 4.44
C VAL A 210 -2.69 11.15 5.90
N ASP A 211 -2.99 12.18 6.70
CA ASP A 211 -3.37 12.09 8.10
C ASP A 211 -4.87 12.21 8.25
N ILE A 212 -5.49 11.26 8.92
CA ILE A 212 -6.94 11.14 9.07
C ILE A 212 -7.26 11.23 10.56
N GLU A 213 -8.11 12.17 10.94
CA GLU A 213 -8.52 12.38 12.34
C GLU A 213 -9.34 11.16 12.84
N ARG A 214 -9.20 10.83 14.12
CA ARG A 214 -9.94 9.74 14.78
C ARG A 214 -11.21 10.21 15.47
#